data_d2af83c20785d4d8a93f68e7e9d2b36d
#
_entry.id   d2af83c20785d4d8a93f68e7e9d2b36d
#
_cell.length_a   1.000
_cell.length_b   1.000
_cell.length_c   1.000
_cell.angle_alpha   90.00
_cell.angle_beta   90.00
_cell.angle_gamma   90.00
#
_symmetry.space_group_name_H-M   'P 1'
#
loop_
_entity.id
_entity.type
_entity.pdbx_description
1 polymer ?
#
loop_
_entity_poly.entity_id
_entity_poly.type
_entity_poly.pdbx_seq_one_letter_code
_entity_poly.pdbx_strand_id
1 'polypeptide(L)'
;YKRQQLDRIEEVVKKYQKPFIFSEAGCMNIHGSALVPNNWELQGKEDDAEQADWYLAMFSACEKRDWVKGFGIWDWPGSMERKSPYAVCDRPAEAVIAEEYSRCAKNR
;
A
#
# COMPACT_ATOMS: atom_id res chain seq x y z
N TYR A 1 -12.27 -1.56 8.85
CA TYR A 1 -11.52 -0.36 9.21
C TYR A 1 -11.03 0.41 8.00
N LYS A 2 -10.28 -0.22 7.06
CA LYS A 2 -9.78 0.46 5.85
C LYS A 2 -10.90 1.07 5.00
N ARG A 3 -12.02 0.35 4.82
CA ARG A 3 -13.16 0.85 4.05
C ARG A 3 -13.77 2.11 4.68
N GLN A 4 -13.92 2.14 6.01
CA GLN A 4 -14.46 3.31 6.72
C GLN A 4 -13.58 4.55 6.58
N GLN A 5 -12.25 4.39 6.58
CA GLN A 5 -11.34 5.50 6.34
C GLN A 5 -11.46 6.02 4.91
N LEU A 6 -11.56 5.13 3.94
CA LEU A 6 -11.76 5.51 2.54
C LEU A 6 -13.08 6.24 2.33
N ASP A 7 -14.16 5.84 3.01
CA ASP A 7 -15.45 6.54 2.94
C ASP A 7 -15.35 7.99 3.42
N ARG A 8 -14.61 8.24 4.50
CA ARG A 8 -14.35 9.60 5.00
C ARG A 8 -13.52 10.43 4.02
N ILE A 9 -12.51 9.83 3.42
CA ILE A 9 -11.69 10.51 2.41
C ILE A 9 -12.54 10.83 1.17
N GLU A 10 -13.40 9.91 0.76
CA GLU A 10 -14.30 10.10 -0.37
C GLU A 10 -15.23 11.30 -0.22
N GLU A 11 -15.75 11.54 0.98
CA GLU A 11 -16.55 12.73 1.27
C GLU A 11 -15.77 14.02 0.97
N VAL A 12 -14.50 14.08 1.36
CA VAL A 12 -13.62 15.24 1.09
C VAL A 12 -13.31 15.36 -0.40
N VAL A 13 -12.99 14.25 -1.05
CA VAL A 13 -12.68 14.23 -2.49
C VAL A 13 -13.88 14.71 -3.32
N LYS A 14 -15.07 14.25 -2.99
CA LYS A 14 -16.32 14.68 -3.65
C LYS A 14 -16.60 16.16 -3.42
N LYS A 15 -16.37 16.65 -2.21
CA LYS A 15 -16.57 18.06 -1.86
C LYS A 15 -15.70 19.01 -2.70
N TYR A 16 -14.42 18.67 -2.86
CA TYR A 16 -13.45 19.54 -3.54
C TYR A 16 -13.24 19.20 -5.01
N GLN A 17 -13.74 18.05 -5.49
CA GLN A 17 -13.61 17.58 -6.87
C GLN A 17 -12.18 17.59 -7.39
N LYS A 18 -11.24 17.13 -6.55
CA LYS A 18 -9.81 17.05 -6.89
C LYS A 18 -9.36 15.60 -6.98
N PRO A 19 -8.42 15.29 -7.88
CA PRO A 19 -7.82 13.97 -7.90
C PRO A 19 -7.10 13.68 -6.58
N PHE A 20 -7.10 12.43 -6.17
CA PHE A 20 -6.51 11.99 -4.92
C PHE A 20 -5.43 10.93 -5.17
N ILE A 21 -4.31 11.08 -4.50
CA ILE A 21 -3.25 10.07 -4.44
C ILE A 21 -2.87 9.81 -2.98
N PHE A 22 -2.49 8.59 -2.68
CA PHE A 22 -1.77 8.28 -1.45
C PHE A 22 -0.30 8.59 -1.67
N SER A 23 0.20 9.67 -1.09
CA SER A 23 1.61 10.10 -1.24
C SER A 23 2.59 9.09 -0.64
N GLU A 24 2.15 8.40 0.41
CA GLU A 24 2.87 7.29 1.02
C GLU A 24 1.89 6.17 1.39
N ALA A 25 2.23 4.95 1.01
CA ALA A 25 1.50 3.75 1.37
C ALA A 25 2.51 2.63 1.63
N GLY A 26 2.51 2.07 2.83
CA GLY A 26 3.49 1.06 3.18
C GLY A 26 3.11 0.24 4.40
N CYS A 27 3.72 -0.93 4.47
CA CYS A 27 3.62 -1.87 5.58
C CYS A 27 4.96 -2.60 5.70
N MET A 28 5.46 -2.76 6.91
CA MET A 28 6.68 -3.54 7.14
C MET A 28 6.44 -5.04 6.95
N ASN A 29 7.50 -5.76 6.63
CA ASN A 29 7.50 -7.23 6.62
C ASN A 29 7.71 -7.81 8.03
N ILE A 30 7.08 -7.23 9.03
CA ILE A 30 7.15 -7.65 10.43
C ILE A 30 5.76 -8.11 10.87
N HIS A 31 5.70 -9.26 11.54
CA HIS A 31 4.45 -9.80 12.05
C HIS A 31 3.73 -8.79 12.94
N GLY A 32 2.43 -8.57 12.68
CA GLY A 32 1.62 -7.56 13.35
C GLY A 32 1.61 -6.18 12.71
N SER A 33 2.48 -5.92 11.74
CA SER A 33 2.58 -4.62 11.06
C SER A 33 1.30 -4.22 10.34
N ALA A 34 0.54 -5.17 9.81
CA ALA A 34 -0.71 -4.90 9.14
C ALA A 34 -1.78 -4.24 10.03
N LEU A 35 -1.70 -4.41 11.34
CA LEU A 35 -2.58 -3.77 12.31
C LEU A 35 -2.16 -2.33 12.64
N VAL A 36 -0.87 -2.06 12.56
CA VAL A 36 -0.25 -0.77 12.92
C VAL A 36 0.78 -0.34 11.87
N PRO A 37 0.38 -0.18 10.60
CA PRO A 37 1.32 0.01 9.49
C PRO A 37 2.19 1.28 9.60
N ASN A 38 1.76 2.24 10.39
CA ASN A 38 2.51 3.47 10.66
C ASN A 38 3.43 3.39 11.88
N ASN A 39 3.48 2.24 12.56
CA ASN A 39 4.40 2.05 13.68
C ASN A 39 5.76 1.54 13.17
N TRP A 40 6.61 2.46 12.77
CA TRP A 40 7.95 2.18 12.24
C TRP A 40 8.94 1.66 13.31
N GLU A 41 8.56 1.70 14.57
CA GLU A 41 9.36 1.15 15.68
C GLU A 41 9.01 -0.31 16.02
N LEU A 42 7.97 -0.88 15.36
CA LEU A 42 7.56 -2.26 15.58
C LEU A 42 8.71 -3.21 15.32
N GLN A 43 8.95 -4.10 16.29
CA GLN A 43 9.94 -5.16 16.19
C GLN A 43 9.27 -6.53 16.27
N GLY A 44 9.84 -7.51 15.62
CA GLY A 44 9.28 -8.85 15.64
C GLY A 44 9.86 -9.73 14.54
N LYS A 45 9.22 -10.85 14.36
CA LYS A 45 9.56 -11.84 13.34
C LYS A 45 9.25 -11.31 11.94
N GLU A 46 10.10 -11.61 10.97
CA GLU A 46 9.80 -11.34 9.57
C GLU A 46 8.55 -12.09 9.10
N ASP A 47 7.70 -11.39 8.38
CA ASP A 47 6.47 -11.92 7.81
C ASP A 47 6.19 -11.25 6.45
N ASP A 48 6.87 -11.74 5.44
CA ASP A 48 6.74 -11.23 4.07
C ASP A 48 5.32 -11.44 3.51
N ALA A 49 4.65 -12.51 3.93
CA ALA A 49 3.28 -12.80 3.52
C ALA A 49 2.30 -11.75 4.06
N GLU A 50 2.45 -11.34 5.32
CA GLU A 50 1.62 -10.29 5.90
C GLU A 50 1.80 -8.96 5.16
N GLN A 51 3.01 -8.61 4.79
CA GLN A 51 3.28 -7.42 3.98
C GLN A 51 2.56 -7.49 2.62
N ALA A 52 2.69 -8.61 1.91
CA ALA A 52 2.02 -8.81 0.63
C ALA A 52 0.49 -8.74 0.75
N ASP A 53 -0.07 -9.37 1.77
CA ASP A 53 -1.51 -9.37 2.04
C ASP A 53 -2.04 -7.96 2.36
N TRP A 54 -1.23 -7.15 3.04
CA TRP A 54 -1.58 -5.75 3.31
C TRP A 54 -1.74 -4.95 2.02
N TYR A 55 -0.79 -5.08 1.07
CA TYR A 55 -0.90 -4.43 -0.24
C TYR A 55 -2.09 -4.93 -1.03
N LEU A 56 -2.30 -6.24 -1.07
CA LEU A 56 -3.46 -6.83 -1.75
C LEU A 56 -4.78 -6.28 -1.18
N ALA A 57 -4.90 -6.21 0.14
CA ALA A 57 -6.08 -5.66 0.80
C ALA A 57 -6.27 -4.16 0.52
N MET A 58 -5.18 -3.39 0.44
CA MET A 58 -5.22 -1.98 0.09
C MET A 58 -5.76 -1.78 -1.33
N PHE A 59 -5.20 -2.48 -2.30
CA PHE A 59 -5.64 -2.39 -3.69
C PHE A 59 -7.10 -2.84 -3.85
N SER A 60 -7.49 -3.95 -3.21
CA SER A 60 -8.87 -4.44 -3.23
C SER A 60 -9.86 -3.44 -2.63
N ALA A 61 -9.48 -2.74 -1.58
CA ALA A 61 -10.33 -1.72 -0.98
C ALA A 61 -10.51 -0.49 -1.88
N CYS A 62 -9.54 -0.20 -2.75
CA CYS A 62 -9.55 0.94 -3.65
C CYS A 62 -10.09 0.62 -5.06
N GLU A 63 -10.26 -0.65 -5.40
CA GLU A 63 -10.58 -1.12 -6.76
C GLU A 63 -11.79 -0.43 -7.39
N LYS A 64 -12.85 -0.20 -6.62
CA LYS A 64 -14.08 0.43 -7.08
C LYS A 64 -14.15 1.94 -6.79
N ARG A 65 -13.02 2.54 -6.41
CA ARG A 65 -12.93 3.95 -6.04
C ARG A 65 -12.13 4.70 -7.10
N ASP A 66 -12.81 5.10 -8.16
CA ASP A 66 -12.25 5.78 -9.34
C ASP A 66 -11.58 7.12 -9.02
N TRP A 67 -11.87 7.68 -7.86
CA TRP A 67 -11.23 8.90 -7.36
C TRP A 67 -9.80 8.67 -6.82
N VAL A 68 -9.40 7.42 -6.53
CA VAL A 68 -8.02 7.09 -6.17
C VAL A 68 -7.19 6.98 -7.44
N LYS A 69 -6.24 7.87 -7.62
CA LYS A 69 -5.45 8.00 -8.86
C LYS A 69 -4.04 7.43 -8.76
N GLY A 70 -3.56 7.14 -7.56
CA GLY A 70 -2.25 6.54 -7.42
C GLY A 70 -1.78 6.35 -5.98
N PHE A 71 -0.63 5.69 -5.87
CA PHE A 71 0.03 5.38 -4.61
C PHE A 71 1.53 5.63 -4.72
N GLY A 72 2.10 6.34 -3.75
CA GLY A 72 3.53 6.36 -3.51
C GLY A 72 3.90 5.19 -2.59
N ILE A 73 4.53 4.17 -3.13
CA ILE A 73 4.89 2.98 -2.35
C ILE A 73 6.07 3.27 -1.43
N TRP A 74 5.89 3.05 -0.15
CA TRP A 74 6.92 3.19 0.86
C TRP A 74 7.37 1.81 1.38
N ASP A 75 8.60 1.30 1.04
CA ASP A 75 9.49 2.08 0.19
C ASP A 75 10.10 1.20 -0.90
N TRP A 76 10.74 1.87 -1.83
CA TRP A 76 11.60 1.25 -2.82
C TRP A 76 13.02 1.75 -2.59
N PRO A 77 13.93 0.94 -2.05
CA PRO A 77 15.24 1.43 -1.64
C PRO A 77 16.11 1.83 -2.85
N GLY A 78 16.86 2.91 -2.70
CA GLY A 78 17.84 3.35 -3.67
C GLY A 78 19.12 2.50 -3.68
N SER A 79 19.33 1.66 -2.66
CA SER A 79 20.43 0.71 -2.54
C SER A 79 19.94 -0.62 -1.99
N MET A 80 20.44 -1.71 -2.58
CA MET A 80 20.10 -3.07 -2.17
C MET A 80 20.87 -3.55 -0.93
N GLU A 81 21.88 -2.79 -0.48
CA GLU A 81 22.74 -3.18 0.63
C GLU A 81 22.03 -3.11 2.00
N ARG A 82 21.04 -2.24 2.11
CA ARG A 82 20.25 -2.09 3.34
C ARG A 82 18.76 -1.94 3.01
N LYS A 83 18.08 -3.07 2.92
CA LYS A 83 16.62 -3.06 2.80
C LYS A 83 15.98 -2.73 4.14
N SER A 84 15.18 -1.66 4.19
CA SER A 84 14.33 -1.41 5.34
C SER A 84 13.24 -2.48 5.44
N PRO A 85 12.61 -2.67 6.61
CA PRO A 85 11.45 -3.54 6.72
C PRO A 85 10.28 -3.12 5.81
N TYR A 86 10.21 -1.86 5.41
CA TYR A 86 9.21 -1.36 4.46
C TYR A 86 9.52 -1.68 3.00
N ALA A 87 10.76 -2.04 2.66
CA ALA A 87 11.13 -2.32 1.29
C ALA A 87 10.29 -3.46 0.70
N VAL A 88 9.83 -3.27 -0.53
CA VAL A 88 9.00 -4.27 -1.22
C VAL A 88 9.77 -5.07 -2.26
N CYS A 89 10.90 -4.54 -2.73
CA CYS A 89 11.71 -5.17 -3.77
C CYS A 89 12.24 -6.54 -3.32
N ASP A 90 12.23 -7.52 -4.23
CA ASP A 90 12.64 -8.92 -4.00
C ASP A 90 11.86 -9.61 -2.86
N ARG A 91 10.66 -9.12 -2.57
CA ARG A 91 9.73 -9.70 -1.61
C ARG A 91 8.39 -10.02 -2.29
N PRO A 92 7.53 -10.88 -1.73
CA PRO A 92 6.22 -11.19 -2.31
C PRO A 92 5.34 -9.97 -2.60
N ALA A 93 5.47 -8.90 -1.82
CA ALA A 93 4.75 -7.64 -2.04
C ALA A 93 5.06 -7.01 -3.41
N GLU A 94 6.28 -7.14 -3.93
CA GLU A 94 6.65 -6.65 -5.25
C GLU A 94 5.79 -7.26 -6.36
N ALA A 95 5.56 -8.56 -6.30
CA ALA A 95 4.71 -9.25 -7.28
C ALA A 95 3.26 -8.78 -7.21
N VAL A 96 2.72 -8.56 -6.03
CA VAL A 96 1.37 -8.02 -5.82
C VAL A 96 1.24 -6.64 -6.46
N ILE A 97 2.21 -5.75 -6.23
CA ILE A 97 2.22 -4.40 -6.78
C ILE A 97 2.34 -4.43 -8.30
N ALA A 98 3.25 -5.24 -8.84
CA ALA A 98 3.47 -5.37 -10.28
C ALA A 98 2.22 -5.90 -11.00
N GLU A 99 1.53 -6.89 -10.45
CA GLU A 99 0.30 -7.43 -10.98
C GLU A 99 -0.81 -6.39 -11.01
N GLU A 100 -0.99 -5.64 -9.93
CA GLU A 100 -2.00 -4.58 -9.83
C GLU A 100 -1.76 -3.47 -10.86
N TYR A 101 -0.54 -2.99 -11.00
CA TYR A 101 -0.22 -1.97 -12.00
C TYR A 101 -0.38 -2.47 -13.43
N SER A 102 -0.04 -3.73 -13.70
CA SER A 102 -0.26 -4.35 -15.01
C SER A 102 -1.74 -4.45 -15.34
N ARG A 103 -2.56 -4.82 -14.37
CA ARG A 103 -4.02 -4.89 -14.52
C ARG A 103 -4.62 -3.51 -14.80
N CYS A 104 -4.22 -2.50 -14.07
CA CYS A 104 -4.67 -1.13 -14.26
C CYS A 104 -4.26 -0.57 -15.64
N ALA A 105 -3.06 -0.88 -16.12
CA ALA A 105 -2.58 -0.45 -17.42
C ALA A 105 -3.39 -1.06 -18.58
N LYS A 106 -3.86 -2.30 -18.45
CA LYS A 106 -4.69 -2.99 -19.47
C LYS A 106 -6.12 -2.45 -19.55
N ASN A 107 -6.61 -1.83 -18.49
CA ASN A 107 -7.98 -1.32 -18.39
C ASN A 107 -8.10 0.19 -18.70
N ARG A 108 -7.07 0.78 -19.25
CA ARG A 108 -7.08 2.17 -19.73
C ARG A 108 -7.60 2.30 -21.16
#